data_ee64cf98fa9e31327e3fc9b29bbf50a3
#
_entry.id   ee64cf98fa9e31327e3fc9b29bbf50a3
#
_cell.length_a   1.000
_cell.length_b   1.000
_cell.length_c   1.000
_cell.angle_alpha   90.00
_cell.angle_beta   90.00
_cell.angle_gamma   90.00
#
_symmetry.space_group_name_H-M   'P 1'
#
loop_
_entity.id
_entity.type
_entity.pdbx_description
1 polymer ?
#
loop_
_entity_poly.entity_id
_entity_poly.type
_entity_poly.pdbx_seq_one_letter_code
_entity_poly.pdbx_strand_id
1 'polypeptide(L)'
;MNKKSQQIALYQGVNVEKAAYMAAFSQAGGLQSIIDQITEQALVQAEGLDASTPASRKELASIAYSVAKAKTGIDGEGKDLVAEAKQKIKVVDDNRKAVRDKLDTLRDTIRQPVTDYEQAEQARLAAIQAVLDQLDTLASANDSDGLRLSAEQLHMRKHQAAALAKN
;
A
#
# COMPACT_ATOMS: atom_id res chain seq x y z
N MET A 1 -25.42 -31.82 8.42
CA MET A 1 -25.01 -30.77 9.37
C MET A 1 -26.00 -29.63 9.29
N ASN A 2 -26.82 -29.48 10.32
CA ASN A 2 -27.92 -28.52 10.36
C ASN A 2 -27.35 -27.12 10.61
N LYS A 3 -27.22 -26.30 9.55
CA LYS A 3 -26.97 -24.86 9.71
C LYS A 3 -28.22 -24.26 10.34
N LYS A 4 -28.27 -24.17 11.67
CA LYS A 4 -29.21 -23.27 12.33
C LYS A 4 -28.96 -21.87 11.75
N SER A 5 -29.90 -21.36 10.97
CA SER A 5 -29.92 -20.00 10.47
C SER A 5 -29.83 -19.10 11.70
N GLN A 6 -28.69 -18.35 11.83
CA GLN A 6 -28.55 -17.37 12.91
C GLN A 6 -29.48 -16.20 12.58
N GLN A 7 -30.58 -16.09 13.29
CA GLN A 7 -31.46 -14.93 13.20
C GLN A 7 -30.96 -13.81 14.11
N ILE A 8 -30.99 -12.60 13.63
CA ILE A 8 -30.69 -11.37 14.37
C ILE A 8 -31.99 -10.68 14.66
N ALA A 9 -32.27 -10.48 15.95
CA ALA A 9 -33.44 -9.70 16.41
C ALA A 9 -33.04 -8.21 16.38
N LEU A 10 -33.56 -7.47 15.42
CA LEU A 10 -33.29 -6.04 15.25
C LEU A 10 -34.28 -5.15 16.02
N TYR A 11 -35.52 -5.53 16.07
CA TYR A 11 -36.60 -4.83 16.74
C TYR A 11 -37.63 -5.85 17.22
N GLN A 12 -38.59 -5.48 18.07
CA GLN A 12 -39.67 -6.39 18.53
C GLN A 12 -40.45 -6.93 17.33
N GLY A 13 -40.38 -8.23 17.13
CA GLY A 13 -41.01 -8.91 15.99
C GLY A 13 -40.27 -8.84 14.65
N VAL A 14 -39.22 -8.04 14.51
CA VAL A 14 -38.42 -8.00 13.29
C VAL A 14 -37.15 -8.83 13.48
N ASN A 15 -37.14 -10.03 12.91
CA ASN A 15 -36.03 -10.97 12.93
C ASN A 15 -35.54 -11.21 11.49
N VAL A 16 -34.24 -11.06 11.24
CA VAL A 16 -33.67 -11.24 9.91
C VAL A 16 -32.58 -12.31 9.97
N GLU A 17 -32.52 -13.17 8.96
CA GLU A 17 -31.42 -14.11 8.84
C GLU A 17 -30.09 -13.35 8.65
N LYS A 18 -29.06 -13.72 9.41
CA LYS A 18 -27.77 -13.03 9.42
C LYS A 18 -27.16 -12.91 8.03
N ALA A 19 -27.21 -13.96 7.21
CA ALA A 19 -26.66 -13.94 5.86
C ALA A 19 -27.40 -12.95 4.93
N ALA A 20 -28.75 -12.92 5.00
CA ALA A 20 -29.57 -11.98 4.25
C ALA A 20 -29.33 -10.53 4.70
N TYR A 21 -29.21 -10.32 6.01
CA TYR A 21 -28.92 -9.03 6.60
C TYR A 21 -27.53 -8.49 6.16
N MET A 22 -26.49 -9.33 6.20
CA MET A 22 -25.17 -8.94 5.74
C MET A 22 -25.13 -8.64 4.24
N ALA A 23 -25.89 -9.40 3.44
CA ALA A 23 -26.03 -9.14 2.00
C ALA A 23 -26.71 -7.80 1.71
N ALA A 24 -27.70 -7.43 2.53
CA ALA A 24 -28.42 -6.16 2.41
C ALA A 24 -27.51 -4.93 2.56
N PHE A 25 -26.50 -4.99 3.44
CA PHE A 25 -25.51 -3.93 3.57
C PHE A 25 -24.67 -3.71 2.30
N SER A 26 -24.52 -4.73 1.47
CA SER A 26 -23.69 -4.68 0.26
C SER A 26 -24.45 -4.19 -0.97
N GLN A 27 -25.73 -3.87 -0.83
CA GLN A 27 -26.61 -3.43 -1.92
C GLN A 27 -27.14 -2.03 -1.66
N ALA A 28 -27.18 -1.20 -2.71
CA ALA A 28 -27.79 0.12 -2.61
C ALA A 28 -29.30 -0.01 -2.26
N GLY A 29 -29.71 0.61 -1.15
CA GLY A 29 -31.09 0.49 -0.65
C GLY A 29 -31.43 -0.88 -0.04
N GLY A 30 -30.48 -1.78 0.12
CA GLY A 30 -30.76 -3.15 0.60
C GLY A 30 -31.34 -3.22 2.01
N LEU A 31 -31.10 -2.23 2.86
CA LEU A 31 -31.71 -2.13 4.20
C LEU A 31 -33.12 -1.55 4.23
N GLN A 32 -33.62 -1.02 3.11
CA GLN A 32 -34.90 -0.31 3.09
C GLN A 32 -36.07 -1.17 3.60
N SER A 33 -36.18 -2.42 3.16
CA SER A 33 -37.22 -3.36 3.62
C SER A 33 -37.17 -3.61 5.13
N ILE A 34 -35.96 -3.63 5.71
CA ILE A 34 -35.78 -3.81 7.17
C ILE A 34 -36.22 -2.53 7.91
N ILE A 35 -35.88 -1.36 7.38
CA ILE A 35 -36.30 -0.08 7.93
C ILE A 35 -37.81 0.06 7.87
N ASP A 36 -38.44 -0.33 6.76
CA ASP A 36 -39.89 -0.27 6.58
C ASP A 36 -40.60 -1.19 7.59
N GLN A 37 -40.10 -2.41 7.80
CA GLN A 37 -40.65 -3.34 8.80
C GLN A 37 -40.53 -2.78 10.23
N ILE A 38 -39.38 -2.19 10.59
CA ILE A 38 -39.20 -1.56 11.91
C ILE A 38 -40.14 -0.39 12.06
N THR A 39 -40.30 0.43 11.02
CA THR A 39 -41.17 1.59 11.01
C THR A 39 -42.62 1.19 11.20
N GLU A 40 -43.10 0.21 10.43
CA GLU A 40 -44.47 -0.32 10.52
C GLU A 40 -44.75 -0.86 11.93
N GLN A 41 -43.86 -1.71 12.47
CA GLN A 41 -44.03 -2.28 13.80
C GLN A 41 -44.03 -1.22 14.90
N ALA A 42 -43.17 -0.22 14.81
CA ALA A 42 -43.10 0.88 15.78
C ALA A 42 -44.36 1.76 15.73
N LEU A 43 -44.88 2.05 14.55
CA LEU A 43 -46.09 2.84 14.37
C LEU A 43 -47.33 2.08 14.87
N VAL A 44 -47.46 0.76 14.59
CA VAL A 44 -48.53 -0.08 15.11
C VAL A 44 -48.52 -0.14 16.64
N GLN A 45 -47.34 -0.23 17.26
CA GLN A 45 -47.21 -0.21 18.72
C GLN A 45 -47.55 1.17 19.32
N ALA A 46 -47.33 2.23 18.60
CA ALA A 46 -47.65 3.61 19.04
C ALA A 46 -49.12 4.00 18.77
N GLU A 47 -49.83 3.19 17.98
CA GLU A 47 -51.23 3.47 17.62
C GLU A 47 -52.13 3.53 18.86
N GLY A 48 -52.92 4.59 18.95
CA GLY A 48 -53.85 4.81 20.09
C GLY A 48 -53.17 5.32 21.37
N LEU A 49 -51.84 5.44 21.40
CA LEU A 49 -51.12 6.04 22.53
C LEU A 49 -51.02 7.54 22.33
N ASP A 50 -51.50 8.30 23.32
CA ASP A 50 -51.27 9.74 23.39
C ASP A 50 -50.42 10.13 24.60
N ALA A 51 -49.91 11.34 24.61
CA ALA A 51 -49.04 11.82 25.69
C ALA A 51 -49.84 12.36 26.91
N SER A 52 -51.16 12.20 26.96
CA SER A 52 -52.03 12.77 27.99
C SER A 52 -51.83 12.04 29.33
N THR A 53 -51.61 10.71 29.30
CA THR A 53 -51.43 9.91 30.51
C THR A 53 -49.96 9.56 30.78
N PRO A 54 -49.57 9.42 32.09
CA PRO A 54 -48.22 8.95 32.42
C PRO A 54 -47.89 7.57 31.87
N ALA A 55 -48.84 6.68 31.74
CA ALA A 55 -48.68 5.32 31.22
C ALA A 55 -48.32 5.38 29.72
N SER A 56 -49.12 6.08 28.90
CA SER A 56 -48.89 6.22 27.46
C SER A 56 -47.55 6.92 27.17
N ARG A 57 -47.20 7.92 27.96
CA ARG A 57 -45.85 8.57 27.83
C ARG A 57 -44.72 7.58 28.05
N LYS A 58 -44.86 6.68 29.06
CA LYS A 58 -43.85 5.65 29.33
C LYS A 58 -43.76 4.64 28.19
N GLU A 59 -44.88 4.23 27.61
CA GLU A 59 -44.90 3.30 26.47
C GLU A 59 -44.30 3.95 25.23
N LEU A 60 -44.70 5.16 24.87
CA LEU A 60 -44.09 5.91 23.76
C LEU A 60 -42.58 6.08 23.92
N ALA A 61 -42.10 6.37 25.13
CA ALA A 61 -40.70 6.45 25.43
C ALA A 61 -39.98 5.11 25.25
N SER A 62 -40.62 4.00 25.65
CA SER A 62 -40.11 2.63 25.47
C SER A 62 -39.98 2.24 24.00
N ILE A 63 -41.00 2.56 23.18
CA ILE A 63 -40.97 2.36 21.73
C ILE A 63 -39.84 3.16 21.08
N ALA A 64 -39.75 4.45 21.41
CA ALA A 64 -38.71 5.31 20.89
C ALA A 64 -37.29 4.82 21.28
N TYR A 65 -37.12 4.34 22.51
CA TYR A 65 -35.86 3.71 22.95
C TYR A 65 -35.53 2.44 22.15
N SER A 66 -36.53 1.59 21.88
CA SER A 66 -36.34 0.37 21.09
C SER A 66 -35.92 0.66 19.65
N VAL A 67 -36.51 1.70 19.03
CA VAL A 67 -36.12 2.20 17.71
C VAL A 67 -34.64 2.73 17.73
N ALA A 68 -34.30 3.51 18.75
CA ALA A 68 -32.93 4.01 18.92
C ALA A 68 -31.92 2.86 19.12
N LYS A 69 -32.30 1.82 19.86
CA LYS A 69 -31.48 0.62 20.04
C LYS A 69 -31.30 -0.15 18.72
N ALA A 70 -32.38 -0.33 17.94
CA ALA A 70 -32.31 -0.95 16.61
C ALA A 70 -31.36 -0.17 15.69
N LYS A 71 -31.49 1.17 15.62
CA LYS A 71 -30.58 2.04 14.86
C LYS A 71 -29.11 1.79 15.25
N THR A 72 -28.82 1.79 16.55
CA THR A 72 -27.45 1.61 17.03
C THR A 72 -26.91 0.21 16.71
N GLY A 73 -27.75 -0.82 16.80
CA GLY A 73 -27.38 -2.18 16.41
C GLY A 73 -27.06 -2.29 14.92
N ILE A 74 -27.91 -1.73 14.06
CA ILE A 74 -27.69 -1.71 12.60
C ILE A 74 -26.40 -0.98 12.24
N ASP A 75 -26.17 0.20 12.82
CA ASP A 75 -24.94 0.98 12.59
C ASP A 75 -23.69 0.24 13.08
N GLY A 76 -23.78 -0.47 14.21
CA GLY A 76 -22.69 -1.29 14.74
C GLY A 76 -22.28 -2.41 13.77
N GLU A 77 -23.24 -3.21 13.32
CA GLU A 77 -22.99 -4.29 12.34
C GLU A 77 -22.39 -3.75 11.03
N GLY A 78 -22.88 -2.59 10.56
CA GLY A 78 -22.32 -1.92 9.39
C GLY A 78 -20.85 -1.52 9.58
N LYS A 79 -20.51 -1.00 10.76
CA LYS A 79 -19.12 -0.65 11.11
C LYS A 79 -18.22 -1.88 11.15
N ASP A 80 -18.69 -2.98 11.72
CA ASP A 80 -17.93 -4.22 11.81
C ASP A 80 -17.69 -4.81 10.41
N LEU A 81 -18.70 -4.78 9.54
CA LEU A 81 -18.55 -5.20 8.14
C LEU A 81 -17.51 -4.39 7.38
N VAL A 82 -17.50 -3.07 7.57
CA VAL A 82 -16.50 -2.19 6.97
C VAL A 82 -15.10 -2.48 7.52
N ALA A 83 -14.98 -2.74 8.84
CA ALA A 83 -13.71 -3.09 9.46
C ALA A 83 -13.16 -4.42 8.90
N GLU A 84 -13.99 -5.46 8.77
CA GLU A 84 -13.61 -6.72 8.14
C GLU A 84 -13.16 -6.55 6.69
N ALA A 85 -13.89 -5.74 5.91
CA ALA A 85 -13.54 -5.47 4.52
C ALA A 85 -12.18 -4.76 4.41
N LYS A 86 -11.93 -3.75 5.25
CA LYS A 86 -10.63 -3.05 5.32
C LYS A 86 -9.49 -4.00 5.68
N GLN A 87 -9.73 -4.91 6.63
CA GLN A 87 -8.72 -5.89 7.02
C GLN A 87 -8.37 -6.85 5.87
N LYS A 88 -9.37 -7.31 5.11
CA LYS A 88 -9.12 -8.15 3.92
C LYS A 88 -8.33 -7.42 2.86
N ILE A 89 -8.65 -6.15 2.58
CA ILE A 89 -7.92 -5.31 1.65
C ILE A 89 -6.47 -5.15 2.11
N LYS A 90 -6.26 -4.86 3.40
CA LYS A 90 -4.92 -4.70 3.98
C LYS A 90 -4.06 -5.94 3.78
N VAL A 91 -4.60 -7.14 4.04
CA VAL A 91 -3.88 -8.41 3.82
C VAL A 91 -3.45 -8.56 2.36
N VAL A 92 -4.32 -8.22 1.41
CA VAL A 92 -3.99 -8.27 -0.02
C VAL A 92 -2.86 -7.28 -0.35
N ASP A 93 -2.93 -6.05 0.15
CA ASP A 93 -1.91 -5.05 -0.11
C ASP A 93 -0.55 -5.40 0.54
N ASP A 94 -0.55 -5.93 1.75
CA ASP A 94 0.65 -6.43 2.42
C ASP A 94 1.30 -7.57 1.62
N ASN A 95 0.50 -8.51 1.10
CA ASN A 95 0.99 -9.60 0.24
C ASN A 95 1.56 -9.07 -1.08
N ARG A 96 0.87 -8.13 -1.74
CA ARG A 96 1.36 -7.50 -2.97
C ARG A 96 2.69 -6.78 -2.75
N LYS A 97 2.82 -6.06 -1.62
CA LYS A 97 4.06 -5.41 -1.23
C LYS A 97 5.18 -6.43 -1.03
N ALA A 98 4.93 -7.46 -0.23
CA ALA A 98 5.92 -8.51 0.04
C ALA A 98 6.42 -9.21 -1.24
N VAL A 99 5.54 -9.46 -2.21
CA VAL A 99 5.92 -10.04 -3.51
C VAL A 99 6.82 -9.09 -4.29
N ARG A 100 6.44 -7.80 -4.40
CA ARG A 100 7.27 -6.80 -5.10
C ARG A 100 8.66 -6.71 -4.47
N ASP A 101 8.73 -6.52 -3.15
CA ASP A 101 9.99 -6.35 -2.44
C ASP A 101 10.92 -7.56 -2.62
N LYS A 102 10.38 -8.79 -2.56
CA LYS A 102 11.16 -10.01 -2.80
C LYS A 102 11.64 -10.14 -4.24
N LEU A 103 10.81 -9.83 -5.21
CA LEU A 103 11.17 -9.91 -6.63
C LEU A 103 12.16 -8.81 -7.02
N ASP A 104 12.04 -7.61 -6.46
CA ASP A 104 13.02 -6.55 -6.65
C ASP A 104 14.38 -6.95 -6.06
N THR A 105 14.42 -7.50 -4.86
CA THR A 105 15.66 -8.03 -4.25
C THR A 105 16.27 -9.14 -5.11
N LEU A 106 15.45 -10.05 -5.63
CA LEU A 106 15.93 -11.13 -6.50
C LEU A 106 16.51 -10.56 -7.80
N ARG A 107 15.82 -9.62 -8.46
CA ARG A 107 16.30 -8.93 -9.66
C ARG A 107 17.67 -8.30 -9.41
N ASP A 108 17.80 -7.55 -8.31
CA ASP A 108 19.02 -6.82 -7.98
C ASP A 108 20.17 -7.80 -7.68
N THR A 109 19.89 -8.88 -6.97
CA THR A 109 20.87 -9.95 -6.72
C THR A 109 21.35 -10.60 -8.01
N ILE A 110 20.45 -10.87 -8.96
CA ILE A 110 20.82 -11.47 -10.25
C ILE A 110 21.60 -10.48 -11.12
N ARG A 111 21.26 -9.19 -11.08
CA ARG A 111 21.93 -8.16 -11.87
C ARG A 111 23.27 -7.73 -11.28
N GLN A 112 23.49 -7.88 -9.98
CA GLN A 112 24.72 -7.40 -9.29
C GLN A 112 26.01 -7.84 -9.98
N PRO A 113 26.23 -9.11 -10.36
CA PRO A 113 27.45 -9.52 -11.05
C PRO A 113 27.68 -8.78 -12.40
N VAL A 114 26.59 -8.47 -13.12
CA VAL A 114 26.69 -7.71 -14.38
C VAL A 114 27.09 -6.27 -14.09
N THR A 115 26.48 -5.66 -13.09
CA THR A 115 26.81 -4.29 -12.67
C THR A 115 28.25 -4.18 -12.21
N ASP A 116 28.72 -5.15 -11.42
CA ASP A 116 30.11 -5.20 -10.95
C ASP A 116 31.10 -5.34 -12.12
N TYR A 117 30.78 -6.20 -13.10
CA TYR A 117 31.59 -6.32 -14.31
C TYR A 117 31.63 -5.02 -15.13
N GLU A 118 30.48 -4.40 -15.38
CA GLU A 118 30.35 -3.14 -16.10
C GLU A 118 31.18 -2.04 -15.43
N GLN A 119 31.13 -1.93 -14.10
CA GLN A 119 31.93 -0.96 -13.34
C GLN A 119 33.44 -1.25 -13.40
N ALA A 120 33.83 -2.52 -13.25
CA ALA A 120 35.24 -2.92 -13.35
C ALA A 120 35.80 -2.64 -14.74
N GLU A 121 35.03 -2.91 -15.80
CA GLU A 121 35.45 -2.64 -17.18
C GLU A 121 35.58 -1.12 -17.47
N GLN A 122 34.62 -0.32 -16.97
CA GLN A 122 34.74 1.14 -17.07
C GLN A 122 35.99 1.67 -16.35
N ALA A 123 36.24 1.15 -15.14
CA ALA A 123 37.45 1.54 -14.39
C ALA A 123 38.75 1.12 -15.14
N ARG A 124 38.75 -0.09 -15.74
CA ARG A 124 39.88 -0.53 -16.58
C ARG A 124 40.09 0.35 -17.78
N LEU A 125 39.04 0.71 -18.51
CA LEU A 125 39.13 1.59 -19.68
C LEU A 125 39.59 3.00 -19.27
N ALA A 126 39.10 3.54 -18.17
CA ALA A 126 39.53 4.82 -17.65
C ALA A 126 41.02 4.81 -17.26
N ALA A 127 41.50 3.73 -16.65
CA ALA A 127 42.92 3.56 -16.32
C ALA A 127 43.81 3.51 -17.59
N ILE A 128 43.35 2.79 -18.62
CA ILE A 128 44.09 2.77 -19.92
C ILE A 128 44.13 4.17 -20.53
N GLN A 129 42.98 4.88 -20.55
CA GLN A 129 42.93 6.23 -21.10
C GLN A 129 43.87 7.18 -20.35
N ALA A 130 43.92 7.10 -19.02
CA ALA A 130 44.83 7.90 -18.21
C ALA A 130 46.30 7.63 -18.56
N VAL A 131 46.68 6.37 -18.82
CA VAL A 131 48.02 6.02 -19.28
C VAL A 131 48.34 6.58 -20.69
N LEU A 132 47.36 6.50 -21.61
CA LEU A 132 47.49 7.07 -22.94
C LEU A 132 47.67 8.57 -22.89
N ASP A 133 46.89 9.29 -22.10
CA ASP A 133 46.99 10.73 -21.91
C ASP A 133 48.36 11.12 -21.31
N GLN A 134 48.90 10.32 -20.38
CA GLN A 134 50.26 10.51 -19.87
C GLN A 134 51.32 10.29 -20.94
N LEU A 135 51.18 9.26 -21.76
CA LEU A 135 52.10 8.99 -22.88
C LEU A 135 52.08 10.09 -23.91
N ASP A 136 50.90 10.59 -24.27
CA ASP A 136 50.77 11.74 -25.20
C ASP A 136 51.42 12.99 -24.64
N THR A 137 51.26 13.26 -23.34
CA THR A 137 51.94 14.36 -22.66
C THR A 137 53.47 14.20 -22.70
N LEU A 138 53.95 12.97 -22.44
CA LEU A 138 55.41 12.68 -22.49
C LEU A 138 55.96 12.65 -23.92
N ALA A 139 55.15 12.30 -24.90
CA ALA A 139 55.56 12.32 -26.31
C ALA A 139 55.63 13.74 -26.91
N SER A 140 54.94 14.69 -26.31
CA SER A 140 55.01 16.09 -26.73
C SER A 140 56.45 16.62 -26.64
N ALA A 141 56.93 17.21 -27.70
CA ALA A 141 58.25 17.85 -27.72
C ALA A 141 58.27 19.23 -27.04
N ASN A 142 57.10 19.70 -26.57
CA ASN A 142 56.95 20.99 -25.90
C ASN A 142 56.56 20.78 -24.43
N ASP A 143 56.87 21.76 -23.58
CA ASP A 143 56.40 21.83 -22.20
C ASP A 143 54.92 22.32 -22.13
N SER A 144 54.41 22.50 -20.91
CA SER A 144 53.05 23.00 -20.66
C SER A 144 52.80 24.41 -21.22
N ASP A 145 53.81 25.17 -21.45
CA ASP A 145 53.73 26.55 -21.95
C ASP A 145 54.00 26.63 -23.46
N GLY A 146 54.12 25.48 -24.13
CA GLY A 146 54.38 25.37 -25.56
C GLY A 146 55.82 25.64 -25.99
N LEU A 147 56.74 25.74 -25.03
CA LEU A 147 58.18 25.92 -25.30
C LEU A 147 58.83 24.56 -25.62
N ARG A 148 59.78 24.56 -26.55
CA ARG A 148 60.47 23.34 -26.96
C ARG A 148 61.35 22.80 -25.83
N LEU A 149 61.15 21.51 -25.50
CA LEU A 149 61.92 20.84 -24.47
C LEU A 149 63.38 20.69 -24.82
N SER A 150 64.26 20.77 -23.82
CA SER A 150 65.66 20.46 -23.97
C SER A 150 65.89 18.97 -24.22
N ALA A 151 67.11 18.64 -24.75
CA ALA A 151 67.50 17.25 -25.00
C ALA A 151 67.41 16.37 -23.70
N GLU A 152 67.81 16.98 -22.56
CA GLU A 152 67.75 16.30 -21.26
C GLU A 152 66.28 16.03 -20.82
N GLN A 153 65.41 17.01 -20.98
CA GLN A 153 63.97 16.87 -20.67
C GLN A 153 63.30 15.82 -21.56
N LEU A 154 63.64 15.78 -22.84
CA LEU A 154 63.16 14.73 -23.76
C LEU A 154 63.70 13.36 -23.38
N HIS A 155 64.96 13.25 -22.95
CA HIS A 155 65.52 11.99 -22.47
C HIS A 155 64.79 11.47 -21.21
N MET A 156 64.54 12.35 -20.24
CA MET A 156 63.74 12.00 -19.03
C MET A 156 62.32 11.53 -19.37
N ARG A 157 61.62 12.22 -20.25
CA ARG A 157 60.28 11.82 -20.70
C ARG A 157 60.26 10.43 -21.37
N LYS A 158 61.28 10.14 -22.21
CA LYS A 158 61.48 8.86 -22.85
C LYS A 158 61.63 7.73 -21.80
N HIS A 159 62.39 7.96 -20.75
CA HIS A 159 62.53 6.97 -19.66
C HIS A 159 61.24 6.77 -18.88
N GLN A 160 60.49 7.83 -18.61
CA GLN A 160 59.19 7.76 -17.95
C GLN A 160 58.16 6.99 -18.79
N ALA A 161 58.09 7.26 -20.10
CA ALA A 161 57.23 6.54 -21.02
C ALA A 161 57.56 5.04 -21.07
N ALA A 162 58.87 4.70 -21.12
CA ALA A 162 59.30 3.30 -21.09
C ALA A 162 59.00 2.57 -19.78
N ALA A 163 58.91 3.27 -18.66
CA ALA A 163 58.48 2.71 -17.37
C ALA A 163 56.99 2.46 -17.34
N LEU A 164 56.17 3.37 -17.87
CA LEU A 164 54.74 3.20 -17.97
C LEU A 164 54.31 2.02 -18.89
N ALA A 165 55.08 1.78 -19.97
CA ALA A 165 54.79 0.68 -20.91
C ALA A 165 55.12 -0.72 -20.34
N LYS A 166 55.72 -0.82 -19.15
CA LYS A 166 56.09 -2.11 -18.50
C LYS A 166 55.09 -2.53 -17.45
N ASN A 167 54.15 -1.69 -17.05
CA ASN A 167 53.09 -1.97 -16.10
C ASN A 167 51.77 -2.28 -16.78
#